data_56bd6effe050bc551f81e1b352791458
#
_entry.id   56bd6effe050bc551f81e1b352791458
#
_cell.length_a   1.000
_cell.length_b   1.000
_cell.length_c   1.000
_cell.angle_alpha   90.00
_cell.angle_beta   90.00
_cell.angle_gamma   90.00
#
_symmetry.space_group_name_H-M   'P 1'
#
loop_
_entity.id
_entity.type
_entity.pdbx_description
1 polymer ?
#
loop_
_entity_poly.entity_id
_entity_poly.type
_entity_poly.pdbx_seq_one_letter_code
_entity_poly.pdbx_strand_id
1 'polypeptide(L)'
;MKDAATNPQNIIMKQLPALIALLSLTIAAPVFAQADKPLLHDHALPVVAAPNFAEPLDAAFAGVKGKWIPEKGVLSIVDIPEEKHIPVLHHKVGLAGAVVEVEFRFDGPGSFLVGCDSDKHIGRVVINATGLSIAEDSVKPSHTIAKLPLTVKEGEWHQLRVEWKGDQMAARLDGKELRAQHAFLATPKSRSWLAAGQNVKVRNLKISGEAAPKKP
;
A
#
# COMPACT_ATOMS: atom_id res chain seq x y z
N MET A 1 -60.59 73.19 -13.01
CA MET A 1 -59.98 74.12 -12.03
C MET A 1 -59.12 73.32 -11.06
N LYS A 2 -57.88 73.70 -10.99
CA LYS A 2 -56.79 73.28 -10.07
C LYS A 2 -56.10 71.98 -10.43
N ASP A 3 -54.96 72.17 -11.03
CA ASP A 3 -53.85 71.31 -11.27
C ASP A 3 -53.25 70.79 -9.93
N ALA A 4 -52.88 69.55 -9.92
CA ALA A 4 -52.02 68.97 -8.84
C ALA A 4 -50.77 68.39 -9.51
N ALA A 5 -49.66 69.02 -9.24
CA ALA A 5 -48.33 68.67 -9.72
C ALA A 5 -47.85 67.32 -9.16
N THR A 6 -47.40 66.50 -10.03
CA THR A 6 -46.67 65.20 -9.69
C THR A 6 -45.23 65.51 -9.39
N ASN A 7 -44.80 65.10 -8.22
CA ASN A 7 -43.41 65.14 -7.71
C ASN A 7 -42.65 63.87 -8.14
N PRO A 8 -41.51 63.92 -8.84
CA PRO A 8 -40.75 62.77 -9.18
C PRO A 8 -39.84 62.38 -7.97
N GLN A 9 -40.09 61.20 -7.39
CA GLN A 9 -39.25 60.68 -6.35
C GLN A 9 -37.92 60.18 -6.95
N ASN A 10 -36.82 60.71 -6.40
CA ASN A 10 -35.46 60.29 -6.61
C ASN A 10 -35.24 58.82 -6.08
N ILE A 11 -35.03 57.89 -6.99
CA ILE A 11 -34.61 56.54 -6.66
C ILE A 11 -33.07 56.54 -6.51
N ILE A 12 -32.60 56.57 -5.27
CA ILE A 12 -31.20 56.36 -4.95
C ILE A 12 -30.92 54.85 -5.05
N MET A 13 -30.26 54.43 -6.12
CA MET A 13 -29.70 53.08 -6.21
C MET A 13 -28.51 52.98 -5.27
N LYS A 14 -28.69 52.25 -4.16
CA LYS A 14 -27.60 51.80 -3.29
C LYS A 14 -26.83 50.74 -4.02
N GLN A 15 -25.60 51.06 -4.41
CA GLN A 15 -24.65 50.08 -4.91
C GLN A 15 -24.20 49.19 -3.74
N LEU A 16 -24.51 47.90 -3.78
CA LEU A 16 -23.89 46.89 -2.88
C LEU A 16 -22.46 46.64 -3.39
N PRO A 17 -21.47 46.66 -2.52
CA PRO A 17 -20.12 46.18 -2.86
C PRO A 17 -20.14 44.66 -3.07
N ALA A 18 -19.75 44.21 -4.25
CA ALA A 18 -19.53 42.82 -4.54
C ALA A 18 -18.31 42.32 -3.74
N LEU A 19 -18.56 41.50 -2.74
CA LEU A 19 -17.53 40.82 -1.96
C LEU A 19 -16.97 39.67 -2.83
N ILE A 20 -15.85 39.91 -3.50
CA ILE A 20 -15.12 38.86 -4.21
C ILE A 20 -14.43 37.99 -3.16
N ALA A 21 -15.05 36.86 -2.82
CA ALA A 21 -14.40 35.81 -2.05
C ALA A 21 -13.32 35.17 -2.91
N LEU A 22 -12.05 35.48 -2.67
CA LEU A 22 -10.92 34.76 -3.21
C LEU A 22 -10.90 33.33 -2.60
N LEU A 23 -11.41 32.37 -3.36
CA LEU A 23 -11.27 30.96 -3.03
C LEU A 23 -9.81 30.57 -3.31
N SER A 24 -8.98 30.58 -2.27
CA SER A 24 -7.62 30.05 -2.36
C SER A 24 -7.67 28.54 -2.56
N LEU A 25 -7.55 28.10 -3.80
CA LEU A 25 -7.38 26.70 -4.17
C LEU A 25 -5.97 26.29 -3.73
N THR A 26 -5.85 25.74 -2.52
CA THR A 26 -4.62 25.06 -2.08
C THR A 26 -4.50 23.80 -2.92
N ILE A 27 -3.71 23.85 -3.99
CA ILE A 27 -3.27 22.68 -4.75
C ILE A 27 -2.35 21.91 -3.79
N ALA A 28 -2.90 20.87 -3.16
CA ALA A 28 -2.08 19.90 -2.45
C ALA A 28 -1.13 19.29 -3.49
N ALA A 29 0.18 19.52 -3.31
CA ALA A 29 1.18 18.90 -4.16
C ALA A 29 0.99 17.37 -4.10
N PRO A 30 1.06 16.65 -5.23
CA PRO A 30 0.83 15.22 -5.24
C PRO A 30 1.85 14.53 -4.34
N VAL A 31 1.38 13.75 -3.38
CA VAL A 31 2.15 12.89 -2.45
C VAL A 31 3.01 11.86 -3.22
N PHE A 32 2.83 11.76 -4.53
CA PHE A 32 3.47 10.79 -5.42
C PHE A 32 5.01 10.89 -5.50
N ALA A 33 5.59 12.08 -5.30
CA ALA A 33 7.05 12.25 -5.45
C ALA A 33 7.90 11.55 -4.37
N GLN A 34 7.32 11.19 -3.23
CA GLN A 34 8.02 10.50 -2.14
C GLN A 34 7.89 8.97 -2.23
N ALA A 35 6.91 8.47 -2.98
CA ALA A 35 6.65 7.03 -3.14
C ALA A 35 7.82 6.31 -3.85
N ASP A 36 8.47 6.97 -4.80
CA ASP A 36 9.50 6.35 -5.66
C ASP A 36 10.91 6.33 -5.06
N LYS A 37 11.16 7.07 -3.95
CA LYS A 37 12.50 7.10 -3.35
C LYS A 37 12.83 5.76 -2.70
N PRO A 38 13.94 5.10 -3.08
CA PRO A 38 14.40 3.86 -2.46
C PRO A 38 14.61 4.02 -0.95
N LEU A 39 14.41 2.93 -0.21
CA LEU A 39 14.63 2.85 1.23
C LEU A 39 15.98 2.22 1.57
N LEU A 40 16.31 1.11 0.93
CA LEU A 40 17.52 0.31 1.18
C LEU A 40 18.43 0.21 -0.05
N HIS A 41 17.87 0.36 -1.25
CA HIS A 41 18.62 0.23 -2.49
C HIS A 41 19.12 1.61 -2.97
N ASP A 42 20.29 1.63 -3.60
CA ASP A 42 20.91 2.87 -4.08
C ASP A 42 20.35 3.31 -5.45
N HIS A 43 19.64 2.40 -6.12
CA HIS A 43 19.01 2.59 -7.43
C HIS A 43 17.73 1.78 -7.56
N ALA A 44 16.94 2.07 -8.58
CA ALA A 44 15.74 1.31 -8.89
C ALA A 44 16.12 -0.10 -9.39
N LEU A 45 15.46 -1.12 -8.84
CA LEU A 45 15.66 -2.50 -9.27
C LEU A 45 14.79 -2.82 -10.49
N PRO A 46 15.20 -3.79 -11.34
CA PRO A 46 14.40 -4.25 -12.46
C PRO A 46 13.01 -4.72 -12.00
N VAL A 47 11.97 -4.36 -12.75
CA VAL A 47 10.62 -4.85 -12.51
C VAL A 47 10.54 -6.30 -12.96
N VAL A 48 10.11 -7.19 -12.07
CA VAL A 48 9.95 -8.63 -12.33
C VAL A 48 8.50 -9.05 -12.43
N ALA A 49 7.57 -8.30 -11.82
CA ALA A 49 6.14 -8.51 -11.98
C ALA A 49 5.36 -7.20 -11.73
N ALA A 50 4.34 -6.94 -12.53
CA ALA A 50 3.42 -5.82 -12.39
C ALA A 50 2.04 -6.20 -12.95
N PRO A 51 1.29 -7.11 -12.29
CA PRO A 51 -0.02 -7.52 -12.76
C PRO A 51 -1.02 -6.35 -12.70
N ASN A 52 -1.81 -6.18 -13.75
CA ASN A 52 -2.80 -5.10 -13.84
C ASN A 52 -4.15 -5.46 -13.19
N PHE A 53 -4.32 -6.73 -12.76
CA PHE A 53 -5.56 -7.29 -12.19
C PHE A 53 -6.83 -7.12 -13.06
N ALA A 54 -6.69 -6.78 -14.32
CA ALA A 54 -7.77 -6.87 -15.30
C ALA A 54 -7.86 -8.29 -15.89
N GLU A 55 -6.74 -9.01 -15.86
CA GLU A 55 -6.56 -10.36 -16.37
C GLU A 55 -6.19 -11.32 -15.23
N PRO A 56 -6.35 -12.64 -15.41
CA PRO A 56 -5.87 -13.64 -14.48
C PRO A 56 -4.37 -13.46 -14.17
N LEU A 57 -3.98 -13.80 -12.94
CA LEU A 57 -2.59 -13.80 -12.55
C LEU A 57 -1.80 -14.83 -13.38
N ASP A 58 -0.58 -14.46 -13.76
CA ASP A 58 0.32 -15.35 -14.48
C ASP A 58 0.86 -16.50 -13.61
N ALA A 59 1.61 -17.44 -14.21
CA ALA A 59 2.13 -18.63 -13.55
C ALA A 59 3.19 -18.35 -12.46
N ALA A 60 3.74 -17.13 -12.40
CA ALA A 60 4.65 -16.72 -11.32
C ALA A 60 3.91 -16.51 -10.00
N PHE A 61 2.60 -16.30 -10.07
CA PHE A 61 1.76 -16.20 -8.88
C PHE A 61 1.05 -17.52 -8.56
N ALA A 62 0.84 -17.77 -7.27
CA ALA A 62 0.02 -18.89 -6.79
C ALA A 62 -0.74 -18.50 -5.53
N GLY A 63 -2.06 -18.57 -5.58
CA GLY A 63 -2.91 -18.56 -4.39
C GLY A 63 -2.74 -19.91 -3.68
N VAL A 64 -2.06 -19.92 -2.54
CA VAL A 64 -1.81 -21.15 -1.75
C VAL A 64 -2.81 -21.31 -0.62
N LYS A 65 -3.48 -20.23 -0.24
CA LYS A 65 -4.60 -20.18 0.71
C LYS A 65 -5.60 -19.15 0.25
N GLY A 66 -6.91 -19.45 0.49
CA GLY A 66 -8.00 -18.61 0.05
C GLY A 66 -8.11 -18.49 -1.46
N LYS A 67 -8.97 -17.58 -1.92
CA LYS A 67 -9.10 -17.25 -3.35
C LYS A 67 -8.66 -15.82 -3.59
N TRP A 68 -7.87 -15.62 -4.64
CA TRP A 68 -7.37 -14.33 -5.09
C TRP A 68 -7.96 -14.05 -6.47
N ILE A 69 -8.87 -13.09 -6.54
CA ILE A 69 -9.71 -12.85 -7.71
C ILE A 69 -9.36 -11.48 -8.30
N PRO A 70 -8.59 -11.45 -9.40
CA PRO A 70 -8.34 -10.21 -10.14
C PRO A 70 -9.58 -9.84 -10.95
N GLU A 71 -10.03 -8.60 -10.80
CA GLU A 71 -11.17 -8.06 -11.57
C GLU A 71 -11.06 -6.53 -11.64
N LYS A 72 -11.15 -5.98 -12.86
CA LYS A 72 -11.22 -4.52 -13.10
C LYS A 72 -10.12 -3.72 -12.43
N GLY A 73 -8.90 -4.25 -12.42
CA GLY A 73 -7.74 -3.58 -11.83
C GLY A 73 -7.59 -3.73 -10.32
N VAL A 74 -8.45 -4.51 -9.68
CA VAL A 74 -8.42 -4.77 -8.24
C VAL A 74 -8.35 -6.26 -7.97
N LEU A 75 -7.50 -6.65 -7.04
CA LEU A 75 -7.42 -8.02 -6.54
C LEU A 75 -8.27 -8.13 -5.27
N SER A 76 -9.35 -8.88 -5.37
CA SER A 76 -10.24 -9.21 -4.27
C SER A 76 -9.84 -10.53 -3.62
N ILE A 77 -10.14 -10.67 -2.34
CA ILE A 77 -9.72 -11.82 -1.54
C ILE A 77 -10.95 -12.47 -0.92
N VAL A 78 -10.99 -13.80 -0.93
CA VAL A 78 -12.05 -14.60 -0.33
C VAL A 78 -11.42 -15.59 0.65
N ASP A 79 -11.83 -15.53 1.91
CA ASP A 79 -11.44 -16.48 2.93
C ASP A 79 -12.08 -17.84 2.67
N ILE A 80 -11.35 -18.92 2.95
CA ILE A 80 -11.87 -20.30 2.97
C ILE A 80 -11.74 -20.78 4.43
N PRO A 81 -12.82 -20.76 5.21
CA PRO A 81 -12.77 -21.05 6.66
C PRO A 81 -12.18 -22.42 6.99
N GLU A 82 -12.39 -23.40 6.11
CA GLU A 82 -11.91 -24.79 6.26
C GLU A 82 -10.37 -24.86 6.26
N GLU A 83 -9.70 -23.90 5.63
CA GLU A 83 -8.24 -23.84 5.58
C GLU A 83 -7.62 -23.38 6.91
N LYS A 84 -8.42 -22.78 7.81
CA LYS A 84 -7.98 -22.26 9.14
C LYS A 84 -6.74 -21.37 9.04
N HIS A 85 -6.64 -20.64 7.95
CA HIS A 85 -5.52 -19.76 7.64
C HIS A 85 -6.01 -18.57 6.82
N ILE A 86 -5.40 -17.40 7.01
CA ILE A 86 -5.67 -16.25 6.13
C ILE A 86 -5.21 -16.57 4.72
N PRO A 87 -5.87 -16.04 3.68
CA PRO A 87 -5.43 -16.15 2.28
C PRO A 87 -3.98 -15.72 2.08
N VAL A 88 -3.26 -16.47 1.26
CA VAL A 88 -1.86 -16.21 0.92
C VAL A 88 -1.66 -16.31 -0.59
N LEU A 89 -1.04 -15.30 -1.17
CA LEU A 89 -0.59 -15.24 -2.56
C LEU A 89 0.92 -15.25 -2.60
N HIS A 90 1.51 -16.28 -3.18
CA HIS A 90 2.96 -16.34 -3.44
C HIS A 90 3.30 -15.75 -4.81
N HIS A 91 4.41 -15.00 -4.86
CA HIS A 91 5.17 -14.75 -6.08
C HIS A 91 6.42 -15.66 -6.03
N LYS A 92 6.47 -16.65 -6.92
CA LYS A 92 7.40 -17.80 -6.87
C LYS A 92 8.79 -17.53 -7.41
N VAL A 93 9.19 -16.27 -7.53
CA VAL A 93 10.52 -15.90 -8.00
C VAL A 93 11.41 -15.56 -6.82
N GLY A 94 12.56 -16.21 -6.74
CA GLY A 94 13.59 -15.92 -5.74
C GLY A 94 14.34 -14.65 -6.09
N LEU A 95 14.49 -13.73 -5.12
CA LEU A 95 15.12 -12.44 -5.29
C LEU A 95 16.20 -12.23 -4.22
N ALA A 96 17.39 -11.80 -4.62
CA ALA A 96 18.48 -11.48 -3.71
C ALA A 96 18.18 -10.22 -2.90
N GLY A 97 17.62 -9.20 -3.54
CA GLY A 97 17.03 -8.02 -2.95
C GLY A 97 15.75 -7.70 -3.68
N ALA A 98 14.78 -7.11 -3.01
CA ALA A 98 13.51 -6.81 -3.66
C ALA A 98 12.82 -5.58 -3.10
N VAL A 99 11.92 -5.06 -3.91
CA VAL A 99 10.98 -3.98 -3.62
C VAL A 99 9.60 -4.46 -4.00
N VAL A 100 8.67 -4.40 -3.07
CA VAL A 100 7.24 -4.62 -3.31
C VAL A 100 6.53 -3.29 -3.11
N GLU A 101 5.91 -2.78 -4.16
CA GLU A 101 5.06 -1.60 -4.15
C GLU A 101 3.62 -2.05 -4.40
N VAL A 102 2.70 -1.57 -3.60
CA VAL A 102 1.32 -2.00 -3.67
C VAL A 102 0.40 -0.96 -3.04
N GLU A 103 -0.80 -0.81 -3.58
CA GLU A 103 -1.87 -0.10 -2.90
C GLU A 103 -2.86 -1.10 -2.31
N PHE A 104 -3.27 -0.86 -1.08
CA PHE A 104 -4.29 -1.66 -0.41
C PHE A 104 -5.34 -0.78 0.26
N ARG A 105 -6.51 -1.38 0.54
CA ARG A 105 -7.59 -0.73 1.26
C ARG A 105 -8.24 -1.73 2.20
N PHE A 106 -8.51 -1.31 3.42
CA PHE A 106 -9.35 -2.06 4.36
C PHE A 106 -10.82 -1.68 4.15
N ASP A 107 -11.67 -2.66 3.85
CA ASP A 107 -13.14 -2.50 3.77
C ASP A 107 -13.81 -3.01 5.06
N GLY A 108 -13.07 -3.06 6.16
CA GLY A 108 -13.45 -3.53 7.49
C GLY A 108 -12.22 -3.98 8.29
N PRO A 109 -12.39 -4.45 9.53
CA PRO A 109 -11.30 -4.92 10.37
C PRO A 109 -10.46 -6.00 9.67
N GLY A 110 -9.13 -5.87 9.74
CA GLY A 110 -8.23 -6.82 9.09
C GLY A 110 -6.77 -6.49 9.26
N SER A 111 -5.95 -7.27 8.57
CA SER A 111 -4.53 -7.05 8.43
C SER A 111 -4.08 -7.33 7.01
N PHE A 112 -3.05 -6.60 6.57
CA PHE A 112 -2.36 -6.84 5.31
C PHE A 112 -0.89 -7.11 5.60
N LEU A 113 -0.36 -8.18 5.02
CA LEU A 113 1.00 -8.63 5.24
C LEU A 113 1.75 -8.75 3.92
N VAL A 114 3.00 -8.33 3.94
CA VAL A 114 3.95 -8.53 2.84
C VAL A 114 5.20 -9.17 3.41
N GLY A 115 5.59 -10.31 2.87
CA GLY A 115 6.72 -11.05 3.40
C GLY A 115 7.55 -11.78 2.37
N CYS A 116 8.59 -12.43 2.85
CA CYS A 116 9.48 -13.26 2.06
C CYS A 116 9.84 -14.56 2.79
N ASP A 117 10.02 -15.61 2.01
CA ASP A 117 10.28 -16.97 2.46
C ASP A 117 11.50 -17.58 1.78
N SER A 118 12.06 -18.57 2.47
CA SER A 118 12.85 -19.65 1.91
C SER A 118 12.05 -20.94 2.00
N ASP A 119 12.56 -21.95 2.67
CA ASP A 119 11.79 -23.15 3.04
C ASP A 119 10.80 -22.85 4.18
N LYS A 120 11.08 -21.81 4.95
CA LYS A 120 10.23 -21.25 6.03
C LYS A 120 10.12 -19.73 5.89
N HIS A 121 9.21 -19.15 6.66
CA HIS A 121 9.10 -17.69 6.75
C HIS A 121 10.42 -17.09 7.23
N ILE A 122 10.82 -15.96 6.61
CA ILE A 122 12.03 -15.23 6.97
C ILE A 122 11.66 -13.94 7.69
N GLY A 123 10.82 -13.12 7.06
CA GLY A 123 10.41 -11.87 7.63
C GLY A 123 9.22 -11.27 6.90
N ARG A 124 8.54 -10.36 7.56
CA ARG A 124 7.33 -9.72 7.03
C ARG A 124 7.06 -8.37 7.64
N VAL A 125 6.38 -7.56 6.86
CA VAL A 125 5.67 -6.36 7.30
C VAL A 125 4.24 -6.76 7.62
N VAL A 126 3.70 -6.26 8.72
CA VAL A 126 2.30 -6.43 9.13
C VAL A 126 1.68 -5.05 9.30
N ILE A 127 0.56 -4.82 8.64
CA ILE A 127 -0.23 -3.60 8.73
C ILE A 127 -1.61 -3.95 9.27
N ASN A 128 -2.11 -3.15 10.19
CA ASN A 128 -3.49 -3.19 10.68
C ASN A 128 -3.98 -1.76 10.98
N ALA A 129 -5.18 -1.61 11.49
CA ALA A 129 -5.77 -0.29 11.78
C ALA A 129 -4.92 0.60 12.71
N THR A 130 -4.04 0.02 13.53
CA THR A 130 -3.26 0.72 14.56
C THR A 130 -1.79 0.93 14.21
N GLY A 131 -1.34 0.44 13.07
CA GLY A 131 0.04 0.67 12.65
C GLY A 131 0.67 -0.36 11.75
N LEU A 132 1.98 -0.20 11.68
CA LEU A 132 2.93 -0.94 10.85
C LEU A 132 3.96 -1.59 11.76
N SER A 133 4.30 -2.86 11.50
CA SER A 133 5.40 -3.53 12.19
C SER A 133 6.22 -4.39 11.23
N ILE A 134 7.47 -4.63 11.60
CA ILE A 134 8.36 -5.60 10.94
C ILE A 134 8.63 -6.73 11.94
N ALA A 135 8.48 -7.96 11.48
CA ALA A 135 8.78 -9.16 12.25
C ALA A 135 9.72 -10.09 11.49
N GLU A 136 10.53 -10.82 12.22
CA GLU A 136 11.35 -11.93 11.73
C GLU A 136 10.88 -13.26 12.32
N ASP A 137 11.20 -14.36 11.65
CA ASP A 137 10.65 -15.68 11.92
C ASP A 137 11.70 -16.73 12.33
N SER A 138 12.83 -16.30 12.91
CA SER A 138 13.85 -17.23 13.43
C SER A 138 13.32 -18.08 14.58
N VAL A 139 12.37 -17.54 15.33
CA VAL A 139 11.72 -18.16 16.50
C VAL A 139 10.20 -18.20 16.35
N LYS A 140 9.53 -18.98 17.20
CA LYS A 140 8.07 -19.01 17.30
C LYS A 140 7.64 -18.71 18.73
N PRO A 141 6.68 -17.79 18.94
CA PRO A 141 6.03 -16.94 17.92
C PRO A 141 7.04 -16.00 17.28
N SER A 142 6.72 -15.48 16.09
CA SER A 142 7.54 -14.53 15.35
C SER A 142 7.91 -13.34 16.20
N HIS A 143 9.15 -12.90 16.08
CA HIS A 143 9.69 -11.77 16.82
C HIS A 143 9.44 -10.46 16.09
N THR A 144 8.69 -9.55 16.70
CA THR A 144 8.54 -8.18 16.17
C THR A 144 9.79 -7.36 16.53
N ILE A 145 10.53 -6.95 15.49
CA ILE A 145 11.81 -6.24 15.63
C ILE A 145 11.69 -4.72 15.43
N ALA A 146 10.58 -4.25 14.87
CA ALA A 146 10.27 -2.81 14.77
C ALA A 146 8.77 -2.56 14.73
N LYS A 147 8.31 -1.41 15.26
CA LYS A 147 6.91 -0.96 15.24
C LYS A 147 6.81 0.53 14.99
N LEU A 148 5.78 0.92 14.25
CA LEU A 148 5.41 2.31 14.00
C LEU A 148 3.90 2.46 14.23
N PRO A 149 3.47 3.00 15.37
CA PRO A 149 2.07 3.34 15.61
C PRO A 149 1.61 4.42 14.63
N LEU A 150 0.51 4.17 13.94
CA LEU A 150 -0.18 5.12 13.08
C LEU A 150 -1.61 4.64 12.85
N THR A 151 -2.49 5.55 12.47
CA THR A 151 -3.86 5.20 12.11
C THR A 151 -3.92 4.88 10.62
N VAL A 152 -4.36 3.67 10.28
CA VAL A 152 -4.66 3.25 8.91
C VAL A 152 -6.18 3.26 8.77
N LYS A 153 -6.70 4.18 7.95
CA LYS A 153 -8.14 4.41 7.83
C LYS A 153 -8.82 3.38 6.94
N GLU A 154 -9.97 2.89 7.37
CA GLU A 154 -10.83 2.05 6.53
C GLU A 154 -11.44 2.86 5.38
N GLY A 155 -11.68 2.21 4.24
CA GLY A 155 -12.27 2.81 3.04
C GLY A 155 -11.31 3.65 2.19
N GLU A 156 -10.11 3.97 2.68
CA GLU A 156 -9.10 4.73 1.95
C GLU A 156 -8.05 3.81 1.31
N TRP A 157 -7.53 4.19 0.14
CA TRP A 157 -6.40 3.52 -0.47
C TRP A 157 -5.10 4.01 0.16
N HIS A 158 -4.28 3.08 0.61
CA HIS A 158 -2.99 3.30 1.23
C HIS A 158 -1.87 2.82 0.32
N GLN A 159 -0.77 3.57 0.26
CA GLN A 159 0.42 3.22 -0.51
C GLN A 159 1.46 2.55 0.40
N LEU A 160 1.83 1.33 0.06
CA LEU A 160 2.86 0.58 0.76
C LEU A 160 4.04 0.28 -0.16
N ARG A 161 5.23 0.56 0.33
CA ARG A 161 6.49 0.11 -0.24
C ARG A 161 7.24 -0.72 0.81
N VAL A 162 7.65 -1.92 0.45
CA VAL A 162 8.48 -2.80 1.29
C VAL A 162 9.75 -3.12 0.54
N GLU A 163 10.90 -3.00 1.19
CA GLU A 163 12.20 -3.35 0.64
C GLU A 163 12.92 -4.30 1.58
N TRP A 164 13.66 -5.24 0.99
CA TRP A 164 14.66 -6.03 1.71
C TRP A 164 15.97 -6.12 0.93
N LYS A 165 17.08 -5.98 1.67
CA LYS A 165 18.45 -6.04 1.16
C LYS A 165 19.35 -6.64 2.25
N GLY A 166 19.94 -7.81 1.99
CA GLY A 166 20.75 -8.51 2.98
C GLY A 166 19.96 -8.78 4.25
N ASP A 167 20.47 -8.35 5.39
CA ASP A 167 19.89 -8.49 6.73
C ASP A 167 18.93 -7.35 7.13
N GLN A 168 18.57 -6.48 6.19
CA GLN A 168 17.70 -5.33 6.42
C GLN A 168 16.33 -5.50 5.77
N MET A 169 15.31 -4.96 6.42
CA MET A 169 13.96 -4.80 5.91
C MET A 169 13.47 -3.39 6.22
N ALA A 170 12.83 -2.75 5.26
CA ALA A 170 12.24 -1.43 5.45
C ALA A 170 10.86 -1.37 4.82
N ALA A 171 9.99 -0.55 5.39
CA ALA A 171 8.67 -0.28 4.84
C ALA A 171 8.35 1.21 4.88
N ARG A 172 7.61 1.69 3.90
CA ARG A 172 7.00 3.02 3.87
C ARG A 172 5.52 2.87 3.63
N LEU A 173 4.72 3.37 4.56
CA LEU A 173 3.27 3.41 4.47
C LEU A 173 2.83 4.89 4.48
N ASP A 174 2.21 5.35 3.40
CA ASP A 174 1.73 6.74 3.22
C ASP A 174 2.78 7.78 3.62
N GLY A 175 4.03 7.56 3.19
CA GLY A 175 5.16 8.45 3.48
C GLY A 175 5.82 8.25 4.86
N LYS A 176 5.28 7.40 5.74
CA LYS A 176 5.88 7.08 7.05
C LYS A 176 6.77 5.84 6.94
N GLU A 177 8.01 5.96 7.39
CA GLU A 177 9.02 4.91 7.24
C GLU A 177 9.28 4.14 8.53
N LEU A 178 9.53 2.86 8.38
CA LEU A 178 9.99 1.94 9.42
C LEU A 178 11.13 1.10 8.87
N ARG A 179 12.18 0.92 9.64
CA ARG A 179 13.36 0.11 9.26
C ARG A 179 13.70 -0.87 10.37
N ALA A 180 14.20 -2.02 9.99
CA ALA A 180 14.68 -3.05 10.90
C ALA A 180 15.90 -3.77 10.31
N GLN A 181 16.74 -4.29 11.19
CA GLN A 181 17.88 -5.14 10.84
C GLN A 181 17.91 -6.34 11.77
N HIS A 182 18.10 -7.52 11.21
CA HIS A 182 18.26 -8.76 11.97
C HIS A 182 18.99 -9.80 11.11
N ALA A 183 19.97 -10.49 11.68
CA ALA A 183 20.81 -11.45 10.94
C ALA A 183 20.01 -12.51 10.18
N PHE A 184 18.87 -12.94 10.72
CA PHE A 184 18.01 -13.93 10.07
C PHE A 184 17.38 -13.42 8.75
N LEU A 185 17.20 -12.12 8.59
CA LEU A 185 16.72 -11.52 7.35
C LEU A 185 17.71 -11.68 6.17
N ALA A 186 18.98 -12.01 6.44
CA ALA A 186 19.97 -12.30 5.41
C ALA A 186 19.75 -13.65 4.72
N THR A 187 18.88 -14.52 5.27
CA THR A 187 18.56 -15.83 4.69
C THR A 187 18.14 -15.67 3.21
N PRO A 188 18.69 -16.47 2.28
CA PRO A 188 18.30 -16.44 0.87
C PRO A 188 16.78 -16.61 0.70
N LYS A 189 16.19 -15.80 -0.15
CA LYS A 189 14.72 -15.76 -0.36
C LYS A 189 14.36 -16.47 -1.65
N SER A 190 13.46 -17.45 -1.57
CA SER A 190 12.97 -18.20 -2.73
C SER A 190 11.67 -17.62 -3.30
N ARG A 191 10.96 -16.82 -2.53
CA ARG A 191 9.69 -16.19 -2.91
C ARG A 191 9.36 -15.00 -2.04
N SER A 192 8.50 -14.14 -2.56
CA SER A 192 7.75 -13.14 -1.79
C SER A 192 6.28 -13.53 -1.72
N TRP A 193 5.54 -12.92 -0.80
CA TRP A 193 4.12 -13.21 -0.64
C TRP A 193 3.33 -12.03 -0.08
N LEU A 194 2.04 -12.04 -0.40
CA LEU A 194 1.03 -11.20 0.24
C LEU A 194 0.11 -12.12 1.06
N ALA A 195 -0.34 -11.63 2.22
CA ALA A 195 -1.39 -12.31 2.97
C ALA A 195 -2.39 -11.29 3.53
N ALA A 196 -3.67 -11.60 3.42
CA ALA A 196 -4.74 -10.72 3.87
C ALA A 196 -6.07 -11.46 3.95
N GLY A 197 -6.98 -11.00 4.81
CA GLY A 197 -8.37 -11.47 4.85
C GLY A 197 -9.25 -10.81 3.79
N GLN A 198 -10.49 -11.28 3.70
CA GLN A 198 -11.50 -10.84 2.70
C GLN A 198 -11.84 -9.35 2.74
N ASN A 199 -11.59 -8.66 3.87
CA ASN A 199 -11.82 -7.22 4.02
C ASN A 199 -10.70 -6.37 3.42
N VAL A 200 -9.75 -6.96 2.69
CA VAL A 200 -8.66 -6.24 2.06
C VAL A 200 -8.84 -6.27 0.55
N LYS A 201 -8.63 -5.13 -0.08
CA LYS A 201 -8.52 -4.97 -1.53
C LYS A 201 -7.11 -4.54 -1.88
N VAL A 202 -6.60 -5.02 -3.02
CA VAL A 202 -5.25 -4.74 -3.48
C VAL A 202 -5.28 -4.25 -4.93
N ARG A 203 -4.45 -3.26 -5.27
CA ARG A 203 -4.22 -2.80 -6.64
C ARG A 203 -2.79 -2.31 -6.83
N ASN A 204 -2.41 -2.03 -8.06
CA ASN A 204 -1.11 -1.43 -8.42
C ASN A 204 0.08 -2.19 -7.81
N LEU A 205 0.00 -3.53 -7.77
CA LEU A 205 1.12 -4.36 -7.31
C LEU A 205 2.27 -4.28 -8.31
N LYS A 206 3.46 -3.94 -7.81
CA LYS A 206 4.71 -4.00 -8.56
C LYS A 206 5.77 -4.68 -7.70
N ILE A 207 6.44 -5.67 -8.25
CA ILE A 207 7.56 -6.35 -7.61
C ILE A 207 8.78 -6.10 -8.48
N SER A 208 9.82 -5.55 -7.86
CA SER A 208 11.12 -5.32 -8.49
C SER A 208 12.18 -6.07 -7.70
N GLY A 209 13.23 -6.53 -8.37
CA GLY A 209 14.28 -7.23 -7.68
C GLY A 209 15.37 -7.76 -8.60
N GLU A 210 16.48 -8.14 -7.99
CA GLU A 210 17.56 -8.84 -8.65
C GLU A 210 17.34 -10.34 -8.49
N ALA A 211 17.38 -11.09 -9.58
CA ALA A 211 17.26 -12.53 -9.52
C ALA A 211 18.32 -13.12 -8.57
N ALA A 212 17.88 -13.98 -7.65
CA ALA A 212 18.82 -14.71 -6.82
C ALA A 212 19.71 -15.61 -7.72
N PRO A 213 21.01 -15.72 -7.42
CA PRO A 213 21.87 -16.65 -8.16
C PRO A 213 21.24 -18.05 -8.10
N LYS A 214 21.17 -18.71 -9.26
CA LYS A 214 20.73 -20.10 -9.31
C LYS A 214 21.63 -20.93 -8.39
N LYS A 215 21.02 -21.67 -7.48
CA LYS A 215 21.75 -22.63 -6.65
C LYS A 215 22.42 -23.64 -7.60
N PRO A 216 23.75 -23.86 -7.47
CA PRO A 216 24.47 -24.83 -8.30
C PRO A 216 23.90 -26.25 -8.12
#